data_288964414cb71078c750c04bd44f6e8b
#
_entry.id   288964414cb71078c750c04bd44f6e8b
#
_cell.length_a   1.000
_cell.length_b   1.000
_cell.length_c   1.000
_cell.angle_alpha   90.00
_cell.angle_beta   90.00
_cell.angle_gamma   90.00
#
_symmetry.space_group_name_H-M   'P 1'
#
loop_
_entity.id
_entity.type
_entity.pdbx_description
1 polymer ?
#
loop_
_entity_poly.entity_id
_entity_poly.type
_entity_poly.pdbx_seq_one_letter_code
_entity_poly.pdbx_strand_id
1 'polypeptide(L)'
;LKARPTATMMPSAMPAPPEQPAVLDPLRVMRLGSASLERLAREPEKTGRVHSVFERAINVLWRDGHLLTLHGPGPLAAPFAVALERLPTRGSVAPGMSIESWNFDWRDAERVALEMPDGPLGFAADALPERAGAQALRSPAGARARQALARGIAAGDARALADAACALIGFGEGLTPAGDDCVLGALAAVHRLAPGWLAAHTGQRDRLAEAARTRTTDLARDFLLEALDGRFAEPVLAILTALSDDLVGDAARRVLAMGASSGADTLCGIRLGCRALEARVARR
;
A
#
# COMPACT_ATOMS: atom_id res chain seq x y z
N LEU A 1 17.48 63.47 -21.25
CA LEU A 1 17.05 62.04 -21.09
C LEU A 1 18.29 61.15 -21.13
N LYS A 2 18.71 60.59 -19.95
CA LYS A 2 19.84 59.67 -19.87
C LYS A 2 19.26 58.24 -19.86
N ALA A 3 19.65 57.44 -20.85
CA ALA A 3 19.32 56.04 -20.95
C ALA A 3 19.97 55.24 -19.79
N ARG A 4 19.17 54.37 -19.13
CA ARG A 4 19.66 53.40 -18.14
C ARG A 4 20.29 52.21 -18.87
N PRO A 5 21.38 51.61 -18.37
CA PRO A 5 21.95 50.42 -18.95
C PRO A 5 21.07 49.22 -18.58
N THR A 6 20.73 48.41 -19.57
CA THR A 6 20.08 47.12 -19.44
C THR A 6 21.05 46.12 -18.80
N ALA A 7 20.67 45.57 -17.63
CA ALA A 7 21.40 44.49 -16.99
C ALA A 7 21.25 43.19 -17.81
N THR A 8 22.35 42.70 -18.37
CA THR A 8 22.41 41.39 -18.99
C THR A 8 22.35 40.33 -17.91
N MET A 9 21.24 39.58 -17.84
CA MET A 9 21.14 38.38 -16.99
C MET A 9 22.09 37.31 -17.53
N MET A 10 23.08 36.93 -16.72
CA MET A 10 23.88 35.75 -16.95
C MET A 10 22.99 34.49 -16.83
N PRO A 11 23.10 33.50 -17.70
CA PRO A 11 22.37 32.25 -17.54
C PRO A 11 22.85 31.58 -16.25
N SER A 12 21.88 31.21 -15.39
CA SER A 12 22.12 30.40 -14.20
C SER A 12 22.81 29.09 -14.62
N ALA A 13 23.98 28.83 -14.04
CA ALA A 13 24.70 27.59 -14.28
C ALA A 13 23.80 26.39 -13.93
N MET A 14 23.63 25.48 -14.88
CA MET A 14 22.97 24.20 -14.63
C MET A 14 23.73 23.50 -13.49
N PRO A 15 23.03 22.90 -12.51
CA PRO A 15 23.68 22.08 -11.51
C PRO A 15 24.47 20.96 -12.20
N ALA A 16 25.67 20.70 -11.72
CA ALA A 16 26.51 19.62 -12.21
C ALA A 16 25.72 18.30 -12.13
N PRO A 17 25.87 17.40 -13.14
CA PRO A 17 25.26 16.07 -13.05
C PRO A 17 25.77 15.41 -11.77
N PRO A 18 24.89 14.64 -11.07
CA PRO A 18 25.30 13.95 -9.84
C PRO A 18 26.50 13.04 -10.15
N GLU A 19 27.49 13.11 -9.29
CA GLU A 19 28.65 12.21 -9.32
C GLU A 19 28.17 10.76 -9.44
N GLN A 20 28.92 9.93 -10.19
CA GLN A 20 28.58 8.53 -10.39
C GLN A 20 28.29 7.87 -9.04
N PRO A 21 27.18 7.11 -8.93
CA PRO A 21 26.79 6.53 -7.65
C PRO A 21 27.92 5.67 -7.10
N ALA A 22 28.31 5.93 -5.87
CA ALA A 22 29.22 5.04 -5.16
C ALA A 22 28.63 3.62 -5.23
N VAL A 23 29.45 2.63 -5.57
CA VAL A 23 29.05 1.22 -5.52
C VAL A 23 28.62 0.96 -4.07
N LEU A 24 27.31 0.83 -3.85
CA LEU A 24 26.80 0.49 -2.54
C LEU A 24 27.24 -0.94 -2.20
N ASP A 25 27.66 -1.15 -0.97
CA ASP A 25 27.85 -2.50 -0.42
C ASP A 25 26.60 -3.35 -0.73
N PRO A 26 26.75 -4.68 -0.90
CA PRO A 26 25.59 -5.54 -1.19
C PRO A 26 24.46 -5.29 -0.18
N LEU A 27 23.27 -4.97 -0.68
CA LEU A 27 22.09 -4.78 0.14
C LEU A 27 21.58 -6.15 0.58
N ARG A 28 21.93 -6.56 1.79
CA ARG A 28 21.52 -7.84 2.34
C ARG A 28 20.04 -7.84 2.66
N VAL A 29 19.29 -8.68 1.95
CA VAL A 29 17.86 -8.87 2.15
C VAL A 29 17.66 -9.88 3.27
N MET A 30 16.90 -9.49 4.28
CA MET A 30 16.55 -10.35 5.41
C MET A 30 15.21 -11.05 5.21
N ARG A 31 14.23 -10.31 4.68
CA ARG A 31 12.86 -10.82 4.46
C ARG A 31 12.25 -10.21 3.19
N LEU A 32 11.46 -10.99 2.46
CA LEU A 32 10.73 -10.52 1.29
C LEU A 32 9.43 -11.31 1.08
N GLY A 33 8.42 -10.64 0.54
CA GLY A 33 7.17 -11.26 0.12
C GLY A 33 7.27 -11.91 -1.26
N SER A 34 6.27 -12.73 -1.61
CA SER A 34 6.16 -13.41 -2.90
C SER A 34 6.19 -12.43 -4.08
N ALA A 35 5.43 -11.33 -4.00
CA ALA A 35 5.41 -10.29 -5.05
C ALA A 35 6.79 -9.64 -5.24
N SER A 36 7.52 -9.36 -4.16
CA SER A 36 8.88 -8.81 -4.23
C SER A 36 9.85 -9.77 -4.88
N LEU A 37 9.77 -11.06 -4.52
CA LEU A 37 10.60 -12.10 -5.12
C LEU A 37 10.36 -12.23 -6.62
N GLU A 38 9.09 -12.25 -7.05
CA GLU A 38 8.73 -12.29 -8.46
C GLU A 38 9.30 -11.09 -9.23
N ARG A 39 9.19 -9.89 -8.66
CA ARG A 39 9.72 -8.65 -9.28
C ARG A 39 11.25 -8.70 -9.40
N LEU A 40 11.95 -9.10 -8.34
CA LEU A 40 13.41 -9.23 -8.34
C LEU A 40 13.92 -10.33 -9.28
N ALA A 41 13.15 -11.40 -9.49
CA ALA A 41 13.50 -12.52 -10.34
C ALA A 41 13.25 -12.26 -11.84
N ARG A 42 12.19 -11.49 -12.16
CA ARG A 42 11.82 -11.18 -13.55
C ARG A 42 12.74 -10.17 -14.22
N GLU A 43 13.39 -9.30 -13.44
CA GLU A 43 14.27 -8.24 -13.95
C GLU A 43 15.70 -8.42 -13.48
N PRO A 44 16.48 -9.33 -14.10
CA PRO A 44 17.90 -9.47 -13.81
C PRO A 44 18.71 -8.19 -14.12
N GLU A 45 18.25 -7.40 -15.09
CA GLU A 45 18.77 -6.06 -15.35
C GLU A 45 17.99 -5.04 -14.52
N LYS A 46 18.49 -4.76 -13.34
CA LYS A 46 17.90 -3.84 -12.33
C LYS A 46 17.75 -2.41 -12.86
N THR A 47 16.89 -2.22 -13.84
CA THR A 47 16.60 -0.91 -14.41
C THR A 47 15.46 -0.27 -13.65
N GLY A 48 15.79 0.63 -12.73
CA GLY A 48 14.81 1.36 -11.92
C GLY A 48 15.37 2.66 -11.39
N ARG A 49 14.51 3.42 -10.75
CA ARG A 49 14.85 4.70 -10.12
C ARG A 49 14.28 4.79 -8.72
N VAL A 50 14.99 5.47 -7.86
CA VAL A 50 14.44 5.89 -6.57
C VAL A 50 13.24 6.79 -6.80
N HIS A 51 12.06 6.36 -6.38
CA HIS A 51 10.81 7.13 -6.48
C HIS A 51 10.71 8.12 -5.31
N SER A 52 10.87 7.64 -4.10
CA SER A 52 10.74 8.47 -2.89
C SER A 52 11.60 7.92 -1.74
N VAL A 53 12.09 8.82 -0.90
CA VAL A 53 12.96 8.52 0.25
C VAL A 53 12.30 9.04 1.51
N PHE A 54 12.07 8.16 2.47
CA PHE A 54 11.55 8.45 3.80
C PHE A 54 12.57 8.13 4.87
N GLU A 55 12.29 8.47 6.10
CA GLU A 55 13.17 8.14 7.23
C GLU A 55 13.36 6.63 7.39
N ARG A 56 12.31 5.85 7.13
CA ARG A 56 12.26 4.40 7.41
C ARG A 56 12.02 3.55 6.18
N ALA A 57 11.91 4.15 4.99
CA ALA A 57 11.65 3.43 3.74
C ALA A 57 12.19 4.17 2.52
N ILE A 58 12.55 3.42 1.49
CA ILE A 58 12.91 3.91 0.16
C ILE A 58 12.01 3.17 -0.83
N ASN A 59 11.25 3.90 -1.63
CA ASN A 59 10.50 3.30 -2.73
C ASN A 59 11.30 3.42 -4.01
N VAL A 60 11.40 2.31 -4.72
CA VAL A 60 12.07 2.18 -6.01
C VAL A 60 11.02 1.87 -7.06
N LEU A 61 10.98 2.67 -8.11
CA LEU A 61 10.11 2.44 -9.27
C LEU A 61 10.90 1.66 -10.32
N TRP A 62 10.44 0.46 -10.64
CA TRP A 62 10.99 -0.36 -11.70
C TRP A 62 10.54 0.12 -13.08
N ARG A 63 11.23 -0.32 -14.13
CA ARG A 63 10.93 0.05 -15.52
C ARG A 63 9.53 -0.40 -15.96
N ASP A 64 9.02 -1.48 -15.41
CA ASP A 64 7.66 -1.98 -15.65
C ASP A 64 6.56 -1.11 -14.99
N GLY A 65 6.95 -0.06 -14.26
CA GLY A 65 6.04 0.85 -13.57
C GLY A 65 5.59 0.40 -12.17
N HIS A 66 6.08 -0.73 -11.67
CA HIS A 66 5.79 -1.22 -10.32
C HIS A 66 6.81 -0.74 -9.28
N LEU A 67 6.37 -0.61 -8.05
CA LEU A 67 7.22 -0.22 -6.93
C LEU A 67 7.79 -1.42 -6.19
N LEU A 68 8.99 -1.25 -5.65
CA LEU A 68 9.58 -2.07 -4.61
C LEU A 68 9.87 -1.16 -3.41
N THR A 69 9.35 -1.49 -2.24
CA THR A 69 9.62 -0.75 -1.01
C THR A 69 10.74 -1.41 -0.22
N LEU A 70 11.82 -0.69 -0.01
CA LEU A 70 12.94 -1.09 0.85
C LEU A 70 12.76 -0.47 2.23
N HIS A 71 12.90 -1.27 3.29
CA HIS A 71 12.91 -0.76 4.66
C HIS A 71 13.91 -1.52 5.53
N GLY A 72 14.21 -1.00 6.72
CA GLY A 72 15.05 -1.68 7.70
C GLY A 72 14.39 -2.94 8.27
N PRO A 73 15.04 -3.62 9.25
CA PRO A 73 14.49 -4.84 9.86
C PRO A 73 13.10 -4.64 10.43
N GLY A 74 12.23 -5.64 10.28
CA GLY A 74 10.86 -5.61 10.80
C GLY A 74 9.85 -6.32 9.90
N PRO A 75 8.55 -6.24 10.26
CA PRO A 75 7.46 -6.78 9.46
C PRO A 75 7.38 -6.11 8.08
N LEU A 76 7.02 -6.86 7.06
CA LEU A 76 6.84 -6.33 5.71
C LEU A 76 5.63 -5.39 5.66
N ALA A 77 5.91 -4.10 5.43
CA ALA A 77 4.90 -3.03 5.42
C ALA A 77 4.10 -2.96 4.11
N ALA A 78 4.48 -3.73 3.09
CA ALA A 78 3.77 -3.86 1.82
C ALA A 78 4.00 -5.25 1.23
N PRO A 79 3.10 -5.78 0.39
CA PRO A 79 3.31 -7.05 -0.32
C PRO A 79 4.54 -7.01 -1.24
N PHE A 80 4.86 -5.83 -1.75
CA PHE A 80 6.04 -5.54 -2.58
C PHE A 80 7.22 -4.96 -1.77
N ALA A 81 7.27 -5.20 -0.46
CA ALA A 81 8.36 -4.75 0.39
C ALA A 81 9.49 -5.78 0.52
N VAL A 82 10.67 -5.26 0.80
CA VAL A 82 11.88 -5.99 1.13
C VAL A 82 12.46 -5.41 2.42
N ALA A 83 12.64 -6.24 3.43
CA ALA A 83 13.34 -5.86 4.65
C ALA A 83 14.83 -6.11 4.47
N LEU A 84 15.63 -5.06 4.58
CA LEU A 84 17.08 -5.09 4.52
C LEU A 84 17.69 -5.18 5.93
N GLU A 85 18.86 -5.77 6.05
CA GLU A 85 19.65 -5.73 7.29
C GLU A 85 19.95 -4.28 7.68
N ARG A 86 20.25 -3.44 6.70
CA ARG A 86 20.47 -2.00 6.86
C ARG A 86 19.93 -1.24 5.66
N LEU A 87 19.10 -0.25 5.93
CA LEU A 87 18.66 0.67 4.92
C LEU A 87 19.79 1.63 4.52
N PRO A 88 19.98 1.96 3.23
CA PRO A 88 20.91 3.00 2.80
C PRO A 88 20.70 4.31 3.55
N THR A 89 21.79 5.01 3.89
CA THR A 89 21.70 6.25 4.64
C THR A 89 20.96 7.34 3.83
N ARG A 90 20.13 8.10 4.49
CA ARG A 90 19.28 9.13 3.85
C ARG A 90 20.04 10.12 2.96
N GLY A 91 21.32 10.37 3.25
CA GLY A 91 22.15 11.29 2.45
C GLY A 91 22.79 10.65 1.23
N SER A 92 22.83 9.31 1.13
CA SER A 92 23.42 8.59 0.01
C SER A 92 22.43 8.25 -1.10
N VAL A 93 21.14 8.52 -0.90
CA VAL A 93 20.06 8.17 -1.82
C VAL A 93 19.12 9.35 -2.00
N ALA A 94 18.81 9.67 -3.26
CA ALA A 94 17.91 10.77 -3.62
C ALA A 94 16.88 10.32 -4.66
N PRO A 95 15.67 10.91 -4.68
CA PRO A 95 14.70 10.66 -5.74
C PRO A 95 15.29 10.90 -7.13
N GLY A 96 14.96 10.02 -8.08
CA GLY A 96 15.48 10.03 -9.44
C GLY A 96 16.81 9.30 -9.65
N MET A 97 17.53 8.92 -8.58
CA MET A 97 18.79 8.14 -8.67
C MET A 97 18.52 6.76 -9.32
N SER A 98 19.38 6.36 -10.27
CA SER A 98 19.37 5.00 -10.84
C SER A 98 19.77 3.96 -9.78
N ILE A 99 19.18 2.77 -9.86
CA ILE A 99 19.52 1.62 -8.99
C ILE A 99 20.28 0.52 -9.72
N GLU A 100 20.74 0.77 -10.94
CA GLU A 100 21.44 -0.22 -11.75
C GLU A 100 22.69 -0.79 -11.06
N SER A 101 23.37 0.04 -10.27
CA SER A 101 24.54 -0.36 -9.48
C SER A 101 24.20 -1.09 -8.17
N TRP A 102 22.91 -1.17 -7.80
CA TRP A 102 22.55 -1.78 -6.53
C TRP A 102 22.59 -3.31 -6.62
N ASN A 103 23.25 -3.93 -5.67
CA ASN A 103 23.34 -5.38 -5.56
C ASN A 103 22.50 -5.87 -4.37
N PHE A 104 21.42 -6.59 -4.66
CA PHE A 104 20.58 -7.21 -3.65
C PHE A 104 21.02 -8.65 -3.42
N ASP A 105 21.40 -8.98 -2.19
CA ASP A 105 21.68 -10.37 -1.79
C ASP A 105 20.49 -10.92 -1.00
N TRP A 106 19.69 -11.78 -1.65
CA TRP A 106 18.48 -12.40 -1.06
C TRP A 106 18.55 -13.92 -0.94
N ARG A 107 19.74 -14.51 -1.08
CA ARG A 107 19.90 -15.99 -1.09
C ARG A 107 19.42 -16.62 0.22
N ASP A 108 19.70 -15.98 1.34
CA ASP A 108 19.37 -16.44 2.68
C ASP A 108 18.13 -15.71 3.27
N ALA A 109 17.39 -14.97 2.45
CA ALA A 109 16.25 -14.19 2.91
C ALA A 109 15.06 -15.08 3.29
N GLU A 110 14.42 -14.75 4.41
CA GLU A 110 13.15 -15.36 4.80
C GLU A 110 12.06 -14.98 3.78
N ARG A 111 11.39 -15.98 3.24
CA ARG A 111 10.25 -15.79 2.34
C ARG A 111 8.97 -15.75 3.17
N VAL A 112 8.24 -14.65 3.06
CA VAL A 112 7.03 -14.40 3.83
C VAL A 112 5.82 -14.57 2.94
N ALA A 113 4.88 -15.43 3.34
CA ALA A 113 3.59 -15.54 2.69
C ALA A 113 2.74 -14.31 3.05
N LEU A 114 2.29 -13.57 2.05
CA LEU A 114 1.52 -12.33 2.21
C LEU A 114 0.11 -12.45 1.61
N GLU A 115 -0.28 -13.64 1.23
CA GLU A 115 -1.63 -14.00 0.80
C GLU A 115 -2.56 -14.11 2.01
N MET A 116 -3.76 -13.54 1.90
CA MET A 116 -4.78 -13.63 2.95
C MET A 116 -5.31 -15.07 3.04
N PRO A 117 -5.13 -15.76 4.16
CA PRO A 117 -5.70 -17.09 4.33
C PRO A 117 -7.21 -17.03 4.51
N ASP A 118 -7.91 -18.02 4.00
CA ASP A 118 -9.35 -18.20 4.21
C ASP A 118 -9.68 -18.51 5.66
N GLY A 119 -10.89 -18.16 6.09
CA GLY A 119 -11.43 -18.61 7.36
C GLY A 119 -12.24 -17.56 8.12
N PRO A 120 -12.88 -17.96 9.22
CA PRO A 120 -13.62 -17.05 10.08
C PRO A 120 -12.67 -16.11 10.83
N LEU A 121 -13.22 -15.03 11.38
CA LEU A 121 -12.53 -14.23 12.39
C LEU A 121 -12.50 -14.99 13.72
N GLY A 122 -11.38 -14.88 14.43
CA GLY A 122 -11.25 -15.35 15.81
C GLY A 122 -11.76 -14.34 16.85
N PHE A 123 -12.40 -13.25 16.40
CA PHE A 123 -12.84 -12.13 17.21
C PHE A 123 -14.11 -11.50 16.60
N ALA A 124 -14.87 -10.75 17.40
CA ALA A 124 -16.00 -9.97 16.91
C ALA A 124 -15.50 -8.71 16.17
N ALA A 125 -16.15 -8.31 15.07
CA ALA A 125 -15.77 -7.07 14.35
C ALA A 125 -15.80 -5.83 15.24
N ASP A 126 -16.57 -5.83 16.32
CA ASP A 126 -16.64 -4.76 17.30
C ASP A 126 -15.41 -4.67 18.23
N ALA A 127 -14.62 -5.73 18.33
CA ALA A 127 -13.33 -5.71 19.03
C ALA A 127 -12.27 -4.87 18.30
N LEU A 128 -12.46 -4.62 16.99
CA LEU A 128 -11.62 -3.69 16.26
C LEU A 128 -11.81 -2.26 16.77
N PRO A 129 -10.72 -1.59 17.17
CA PRO A 129 -10.83 -0.24 17.73
C PRO A 129 -11.45 0.73 16.71
N GLU A 130 -12.38 1.55 17.20
CA GLU A 130 -12.91 2.65 16.39
C GLU A 130 -11.91 3.78 16.38
N ARG A 131 -11.30 4.00 15.24
CA ARG A 131 -10.42 5.15 15.01
C ARG A 131 -11.04 6.03 13.95
N ALA A 132 -11.06 7.32 14.25
CA ALA A 132 -11.45 8.31 13.25
C ALA A 132 -10.36 8.28 12.17
N GLY A 133 -10.72 7.86 10.97
CA GLY A 133 -9.85 7.97 9.79
C GLY A 133 -9.56 9.43 9.46
N ALA A 134 -8.79 9.66 8.40
CA ALA A 134 -8.44 11.01 7.93
C ALA A 134 -9.68 11.89 7.75
N GLN A 135 -9.47 13.21 7.81
CA GLN A 135 -10.56 14.19 7.66
C GLN A 135 -11.34 13.98 6.36
N ALA A 136 -10.68 13.56 5.27
CA ALA A 136 -11.32 13.24 4.01
C ALA A 136 -12.44 12.21 4.18
N LEU A 137 -12.16 11.07 4.85
CA LEU A 137 -13.16 10.01 5.08
C LEU A 137 -14.29 10.46 6.01
N ARG A 138 -14.05 11.43 6.89
CA ARG A 138 -15.08 12.00 7.80
C ARG A 138 -15.94 13.07 7.14
N SER A 139 -15.53 13.60 6.00
CA SER A 139 -16.33 14.55 5.24
C SER A 139 -17.68 13.94 4.82
N PRO A 140 -18.72 14.76 4.55
CA PRO A 140 -20.01 14.24 4.09
C PRO A 140 -19.89 13.35 2.83
N ALA A 141 -18.96 13.66 1.93
CA ALA A 141 -18.71 12.86 0.72
C ALA A 141 -18.06 11.51 1.08
N GLY A 142 -16.98 11.53 1.88
CA GLY A 142 -16.29 10.32 2.33
C GLY A 142 -17.20 9.40 3.17
N ALA A 143 -18.01 9.98 4.05
CA ALA A 143 -18.97 9.22 4.86
C ALA A 143 -20.03 8.52 3.97
N ARG A 144 -20.57 9.22 2.97
CA ARG A 144 -21.52 8.62 2.00
C ARG A 144 -20.87 7.49 1.19
N ALA A 145 -19.66 7.68 0.71
CA ALA A 145 -18.94 6.68 -0.07
C ALA A 145 -18.63 5.43 0.76
N ARG A 146 -18.13 5.58 2.00
CA ARG A 146 -17.92 4.46 2.94
C ARG A 146 -19.22 3.72 3.26
N GLN A 147 -20.31 4.44 3.47
CA GLN A 147 -21.61 3.82 3.72
C GLN A 147 -22.13 3.05 2.49
N ALA A 148 -21.91 3.57 1.28
CA ALA A 148 -22.23 2.86 0.04
C ALA A 148 -21.41 1.58 -0.09
N LEU A 149 -20.10 1.62 0.22
CA LEU A 149 -19.21 0.46 0.22
C LEU A 149 -19.72 -0.60 1.22
N ALA A 150 -20.04 -0.21 2.45
CA ALA A 150 -20.59 -1.12 3.46
C ALA A 150 -21.90 -1.78 2.98
N ARG A 151 -22.81 -1.01 2.36
CA ARG A 151 -24.06 -1.58 1.82
C ARG A 151 -23.82 -2.56 0.70
N GLY A 152 -22.91 -2.26 -0.25
CA GLY A 152 -22.56 -3.16 -1.34
C GLY A 152 -22.02 -4.49 -0.81
N ILE A 153 -21.11 -4.46 0.16
CA ILE A 153 -20.56 -5.65 0.82
C ILE A 153 -21.67 -6.44 1.53
N ALA A 154 -22.49 -5.78 2.36
CA ALA A 154 -23.55 -6.43 3.12
C ALA A 154 -24.63 -7.04 2.23
N ALA A 155 -24.94 -6.44 1.10
CA ALA A 155 -25.85 -6.98 0.10
C ALA A 155 -25.23 -8.12 -0.73
N GLY A 156 -23.89 -8.22 -0.77
CA GLY A 156 -23.18 -9.10 -1.71
C GLY A 156 -23.34 -8.66 -3.16
N ASP A 157 -23.63 -7.39 -3.36
CA ASP A 157 -23.77 -6.78 -4.69
C ASP A 157 -22.39 -6.32 -5.18
N ALA A 158 -21.80 -7.10 -6.07
CA ALA A 158 -20.48 -6.86 -6.62
C ALA A 158 -20.39 -5.54 -7.39
N ARG A 159 -21.47 -5.15 -8.07
CA ARG A 159 -21.51 -3.90 -8.82
C ARG A 159 -21.57 -2.70 -7.87
N ALA A 160 -22.45 -2.73 -6.88
CA ALA A 160 -22.57 -1.67 -5.89
C ALA A 160 -21.27 -1.50 -5.08
N LEU A 161 -20.60 -2.61 -4.72
CA LEU A 161 -19.29 -2.58 -4.08
C LEU A 161 -18.26 -1.89 -4.98
N ALA A 162 -18.15 -2.30 -6.25
CA ALA A 162 -17.17 -1.75 -7.18
C ALA A 162 -17.43 -0.25 -7.45
N ASP A 163 -18.70 0.15 -7.61
CA ASP A 163 -19.07 1.56 -7.80
C ASP A 163 -18.64 2.42 -6.59
N ALA A 164 -18.90 1.94 -5.37
CA ALA A 164 -18.54 2.65 -4.14
C ALA A 164 -17.02 2.67 -3.90
N ALA A 165 -16.32 1.57 -4.16
CA ALA A 165 -14.86 1.50 -4.05
C ALA A 165 -14.20 2.43 -5.07
N CYS A 166 -14.64 2.44 -6.34
CA CYS A 166 -14.15 3.38 -7.36
C CYS A 166 -14.38 4.86 -6.98
N ALA A 167 -15.43 5.18 -6.20
CA ALA A 167 -15.66 6.53 -5.71
C ALA A 167 -14.69 6.92 -4.56
N LEU A 168 -14.10 5.94 -3.89
CA LEU A 168 -13.10 6.14 -2.83
C LEU A 168 -11.67 6.13 -3.37
N ILE A 169 -11.38 5.40 -4.45
CA ILE A 169 -10.03 5.35 -5.02
C ILE A 169 -9.58 6.73 -5.46
N GLY A 170 -8.43 7.17 -4.93
CA GLY A 170 -7.86 8.51 -5.09
C GLY A 170 -8.52 9.58 -4.23
N PHE A 171 -9.41 9.22 -3.28
CA PHE A 171 -10.10 10.18 -2.44
C PHE A 171 -9.28 10.51 -1.18
N GLY A 172 -8.79 11.74 -1.11
CA GLY A 172 -7.92 12.24 -0.04
C GLY A 172 -6.59 12.76 -0.59
N GLU A 173 -5.70 13.13 0.33
CA GLU A 173 -4.39 13.68 0.02
C GLU A 173 -3.29 12.69 0.40
N GLY A 174 -2.07 12.94 -0.10
CA GLY A 174 -0.88 12.18 0.24
C GLY A 174 -0.53 11.05 -0.73
N LEU A 175 0.48 10.27 -0.38
CA LEU A 175 0.99 9.16 -1.21
C LEU A 175 0.11 7.93 -1.16
N THR A 176 -0.67 7.76 -0.09
CA THR A 176 -1.74 6.79 0.06
C THR A 176 -2.98 7.56 0.48
N PRO A 177 -3.80 8.05 -0.48
CA PRO A 177 -5.05 8.72 -0.18
C PRO A 177 -5.94 7.89 0.76
N ALA A 178 -6.62 8.55 1.69
CA ALA A 178 -7.40 7.89 2.73
C ALA A 178 -8.48 6.92 2.19
N GLY A 179 -9.04 7.24 1.01
CA GLY A 179 -10.00 6.39 0.34
C GLY A 179 -9.39 5.07 -0.14
N ASP A 180 -8.15 5.11 -0.63
CA ASP A 180 -7.42 3.91 -1.08
C ASP A 180 -7.13 2.97 0.08
N ASP A 181 -6.64 3.52 1.19
CA ASP A 181 -6.38 2.76 2.42
C ASP A 181 -7.67 2.12 2.97
N CYS A 182 -8.79 2.86 2.91
CA CYS A 182 -10.09 2.33 3.30
C CYS A 182 -10.57 1.20 2.38
N VAL A 183 -10.41 1.32 1.07
CA VAL A 183 -10.73 0.26 0.09
C VAL A 183 -9.83 -0.95 0.32
N LEU A 184 -8.53 -0.75 0.51
CA LEU A 184 -7.58 -1.82 0.82
C LEU A 184 -8.02 -2.62 2.05
N GLY A 185 -8.37 -1.94 3.15
CA GLY A 185 -8.85 -2.60 4.37
C GLY A 185 -10.15 -3.36 4.16
N ALA A 186 -11.10 -2.82 3.39
CA ALA A 186 -12.34 -3.50 3.06
C ALA A 186 -12.12 -4.74 2.18
N LEU A 187 -11.20 -4.67 1.20
CA LEU A 187 -10.81 -5.82 0.38
C LEU A 187 -10.16 -6.92 1.22
N ALA A 188 -9.34 -6.57 2.20
CA ALA A 188 -8.74 -7.54 3.11
C ALA A 188 -9.81 -8.34 3.88
N ALA A 189 -10.84 -7.66 4.40
CA ALA A 189 -11.98 -8.32 5.04
C ALA A 189 -12.77 -9.22 4.05
N VAL A 190 -12.96 -8.75 2.81
CA VAL A 190 -13.64 -9.54 1.77
C VAL A 190 -12.85 -10.82 1.43
N HIS A 191 -11.54 -10.72 1.26
CA HIS A 191 -10.70 -11.91 1.01
C HIS A 191 -10.77 -12.90 2.17
N ARG A 192 -10.74 -12.42 3.41
CA ARG A 192 -10.79 -13.27 4.60
C ARG A 192 -12.11 -14.00 4.78
N LEU A 193 -13.24 -13.30 4.62
CA LEU A 193 -14.58 -13.77 5.02
C LEU A 193 -15.45 -14.22 3.85
N ALA A 194 -15.07 -13.90 2.63
CA ALA A 194 -15.77 -14.29 1.41
C ALA A 194 -14.78 -14.72 0.32
N PRO A 195 -13.97 -15.77 0.60
CA PRO A 195 -12.91 -16.23 -0.31
C PRO A 195 -13.46 -16.53 -1.69
N GLY A 196 -12.66 -16.19 -2.72
CA GLY A 196 -13.05 -16.39 -4.13
C GLY A 196 -14.11 -15.41 -4.66
N TRP A 197 -14.67 -14.52 -3.80
CA TRP A 197 -15.71 -13.60 -4.25
C TRP A 197 -15.22 -12.65 -5.36
N LEU A 198 -14.03 -12.07 -5.22
CA LEU A 198 -13.44 -11.22 -6.26
C LEU A 198 -13.09 -12.01 -7.53
N ALA A 199 -12.61 -13.24 -7.38
CA ALA A 199 -12.34 -14.12 -8.53
C ALA A 199 -13.60 -14.49 -9.31
N ALA A 200 -14.73 -14.62 -8.61
CA ALA A 200 -16.04 -14.88 -9.26
C ALA A 200 -16.62 -13.64 -9.97
N HIS A 201 -16.09 -12.42 -9.71
CA HIS A 201 -16.58 -11.16 -10.24
C HIS A 201 -15.49 -10.40 -11.01
N THR A 202 -14.90 -11.05 -12.02
CA THR A 202 -13.73 -10.54 -12.78
C THR A 202 -13.94 -9.15 -13.35
N GLY A 203 -15.12 -8.87 -13.95
CA GLY A 203 -15.42 -7.55 -14.52
C GLY A 203 -15.40 -6.42 -13.48
N GLN A 204 -15.81 -6.67 -12.23
CA GLN A 204 -15.74 -5.70 -11.15
C GLN A 204 -14.32 -5.56 -10.63
N ARG A 205 -13.57 -6.66 -10.55
CA ARG A 205 -12.14 -6.65 -10.21
C ARG A 205 -11.35 -5.82 -11.22
N ASP A 206 -11.60 -5.99 -12.53
CA ASP A 206 -10.94 -5.24 -13.60
C ASP A 206 -11.26 -3.75 -13.54
N ARG A 207 -12.50 -3.38 -13.20
CA ARG A 207 -12.88 -1.98 -12.97
C ARG A 207 -12.13 -1.35 -11.80
N LEU A 208 -11.96 -2.09 -10.69
CA LEU A 208 -11.17 -1.63 -9.55
C LEU A 208 -9.69 -1.48 -9.91
N ALA A 209 -9.14 -2.43 -10.65
CA ALA A 209 -7.77 -2.37 -11.13
C ALA A 209 -7.54 -1.16 -12.06
N GLU A 210 -8.48 -0.88 -12.97
CA GLU A 210 -8.42 0.30 -13.85
C GLU A 210 -8.53 1.61 -13.06
N ALA A 211 -9.44 1.68 -12.08
CA ALA A 211 -9.53 2.84 -11.20
C ALA A 211 -8.22 3.07 -10.41
N ALA A 212 -7.60 2.01 -9.92
CA ALA A 212 -6.30 2.08 -9.24
C ALA A 212 -5.20 2.57 -10.18
N ARG A 213 -5.18 2.17 -11.44
CA ARG A 213 -4.18 2.62 -12.42
C ARG A 213 -4.34 4.09 -12.81
N THR A 214 -5.57 4.62 -12.81
CA THR A 214 -5.86 5.92 -13.43
C THR A 214 -6.21 7.04 -12.45
N ARG A 215 -6.49 6.74 -11.18
CA ARG A 215 -7.06 7.71 -10.24
C ARG A 215 -6.28 7.92 -8.96
N THR A 216 -5.22 7.16 -8.73
CA THR A 216 -4.43 7.31 -7.52
C THR A 216 -2.94 7.38 -7.79
N THR A 217 -2.14 7.43 -6.75
CA THR A 217 -0.68 7.52 -6.81
C THR A 217 -0.06 6.16 -7.16
N ASP A 218 1.19 6.15 -7.60
CA ASP A 218 1.91 4.91 -7.89
C ASP A 218 1.97 3.97 -6.68
N LEU A 219 2.16 4.51 -5.49
CA LEU A 219 2.24 3.72 -4.27
C LEU A 219 0.90 3.08 -3.90
N ALA A 220 -0.17 3.87 -3.87
CA ALA A 220 -1.51 3.37 -3.56
C ALA A 220 -2.04 2.43 -4.64
N ARG A 221 -1.72 2.70 -5.92
CA ARG A 221 -2.01 1.79 -7.03
C ARG A 221 -1.46 0.38 -6.77
N ASP A 222 -0.18 0.28 -6.42
CA ASP A 222 0.44 -1.02 -6.21
C ASP A 222 -0.14 -1.74 -4.99
N PHE A 223 -0.44 -1.03 -3.91
CA PHE A 223 -1.17 -1.60 -2.77
C PHE A 223 -2.54 -2.15 -3.17
N LEU A 224 -3.30 -1.41 -3.96
CA LEU A 224 -4.63 -1.84 -4.40
C LEU A 224 -4.58 -3.02 -5.37
N LEU A 225 -3.62 -3.04 -6.30
CA LEU A 225 -3.44 -4.15 -7.23
C LEU A 225 -3.07 -5.44 -6.49
N GLU A 226 -2.15 -5.38 -5.51
CA GLU A 226 -1.81 -6.51 -4.67
C GLU A 226 -3.02 -6.96 -3.81
N ALA A 227 -3.80 -6.01 -3.27
CA ALA A 227 -5.01 -6.32 -2.52
C ALA A 227 -6.08 -7.01 -3.36
N LEU A 228 -6.21 -6.68 -4.64
CA LEU A 228 -7.11 -7.38 -5.57
C LEU A 228 -6.67 -8.83 -5.81
N ASP A 229 -5.39 -9.13 -5.67
CA ASP A 229 -4.81 -10.48 -5.74
C ASP A 229 -4.77 -11.20 -4.38
N GLY A 230 -5.33 -10.58 -3.33
CA GLY A 230 -5.37 -11.15 -1.98
C GLY A 230 -4.08 -11.03 -1.20
N ARG A 231 -3.13 -10.21 -1.62
CA ARG A 231 -1.86 -10.00 -0.93
C ARG A 231 -1.87 -8.70 -0.14
N PHE A 232 -1.44 -8.78 1.13
CA PHE A 232 -1.50 -7.67 2.09
C PHE A 232 -0.21 -7.57 2.90
N ALA A 233 0.02 -6.40 3.49
CA ALA A 233 1.09 -6.20 4.45
C ALA A 233 0.93 -7.11 5.69
N GLU A 234 2.02 -7.56 6.31
CA GLU A 234 1.98 -8.42 7.50
C GLU A 234 1.09 -7.87 8.63
N PRO A 235 1.10 -6.56 8.96
CA PRO A 235 0.19 -6.04 9.98
C PRO A 235 -1.29 -6.23 9.65
N VAL A 236 -1.67 -6.13 8.37
CA VAL A 236 -3.06 -6.33 7.91
C VAL A 236 -3.44 -7.80 7.99
N LEU A 237 -2.53 -8.71 7.63
CA LEU A 237 -2.73 -10.15 7.80
C LEU A 237 -2.90 -10.50 9.28
N ALA A 238 -2.01 -9.99 10.13
CA ALA A 238 -2.02 -10.28 11.56
C ALA A 238 -3.34 -9.90 12.24
N ILE A 239 -3.97 -8.79 11.83
CA ILE A 239 -5.24 -8.37 12.44
C ILE A 239 -6.39 -9.29 12.04
N LEU A 240 -6.45 -9.74 10.77
CA LEU A 240 -7.53 -10.60 10.26
C LEU A 240 -7.34 -12.08 10.57
N THR A 241 -6.14 -12.48 11.01
CA THR A 241 -5.84 -13.84 11.47
C THR A 241 -5.73 -13.97 12.98
N ALA A 242 -5.97 -12.89 13.73
CA ALA A 242 -5.97 -12.91 15.19
C ALA A 242 -7.03 -13.90 15.72
N LEU A 243 -6.65 -14.68 16.74
CA LEU A 243 -7.49 -15.76 17.27
C LEU A 243 -8.29 -15.35 18.52
N SER A 244 -8.14 -14.11 18.99
CA SER A 244 -8.86 -13.56 20.15
C SER A 244 -8.89 -12.05 20.12
N ASP A 245 -9.78 -11.45 20.91
CA ASP A 245 -9.91 -10.00 21.06
C ASP A 245 -8.62 -9.34 21.59
N ASP A 246 -7.89 -10.00 22.47
CA ASP A 246 -6.61 -9.49 23.00
C ASP A 246 -5.56 -9.39 21.89
N LEU A 247 -5.43 -10.42 21.05
CA LEU A 247 -4.49 -10.43 19.93
C LEU A 247 -4.86 -9.40 18.86
N VAL A 248 -6.16 -9.16 18.67
CA VAL A 248 -6.64 -8.11 17.75
C VAL A 248 -6.19 -6.72 18.19
N GLY A 249 -6.18 -6.44 19.50
CA GLY A 249 -5.72 -5.17 20.04
C GLY A 249 -4.25 -4.89 19.73
N ASP A 250 -3.39 -5.91 19.86
CA ASP A 250 -1.97 -5.83 19.53
C ASP A 250 -1.74 -5.67 18.02
N ALA A 251 -2.44 -6.45 17.21
CA ALA A 251 -2.37 -6.36 15.77
C ALA A 251 -2.86 -4.98 15.26
N ALA A 252 -3.94 -4.45 15.83
CA ALA A 252 -4.44 -3.12 15.51
C ALA A 252 -3.42 -2.01 15.80
N ARG A 253 -2.66 -2.11 16.89
CA ARG A 253 -1.57 -1.15 17.17
C ARG A 253 -0.49 -1.17 16.09
N ARG A 254 -0.16 -2.34 15.53
CA ARG A 254 0.81 -2.47 14.42
C ARG A 254 0.27 -1.85 13.13
N VAL A 255 -1.02 -2.07 12.81
CA VAL A 255 -1.66 -1.40 11.67
C VAL A 255 -1.66 0.11 11.85
N LEU A 256 -2.02 0.62 13.05
CA LEU A 256 -2.03 2.04 13.36
C LEU A 256 -0.64 2.70 13.30
N ALA A 257 0.43 1.93 13.40
CA ALA A 257 1.80 2.41 13.23
C ALA A 257 2.24 2.54 11.76
N MET A 258 1.39 2.15 10.80
CA MET A 258 1.66 2.27 9.36
C MET A 258 1.40 3.71 8.89
N GLY A 259 2.46 4.41 8.49
CA GLY A 259 2.35 5.78 8.00
C GLY A 259 1.79 6.77 9.03
N ALA A 260 1.43 7.97 8.59
CA ALA A 260 0.88 9.01 9.46
C ALA A 260 -0.62 8.82 9.73
N SER A 261 -1.42 8.48 8.72
CA SER A 261 -2.86 8.24 8.81
C SER A 261 -3.31 6.93 8.15
N SER A 262 -2.49 6.38 7.25
CA SER A 262 -2.81 5.21 6.42
C SER A 262 -3.27 4.02 7.25
N GLY A 263 -2.62 3.74 8.39
CA GLY A 263 -3.03 2.66 9.29
C GLY A 263 -4.42 2.85 9.87
N ALA A 264 -4.80 4.08 10.24
CA ALA A 264 -6.15 4.37 10.75
C ALA A 264 -7.22 4.23 9.65
N ASP A 265 -6.90 4.64 8.43
CA ASP A 265 -7.80 4.56 7.28
C ASP A 265 -7.97 3.11 6.82
N THR A 266 -6.89 2.33 6.81
CA THR A 266 -6.92 0.87 6.57
C THR A 266 -7.76 0.16 7.62
N LEU A 267 -7.56 0.47 8.91
CA LEU A 267 -8.34 -0.12 10.00
C LEU A 267 -9.84 0.23 9.90
N CYS A 268 -10.15 1.47 9.49
CA CYS A 268 -11.52 1.87 9.20
C CYS A 268 -12.15 0.97 8.12
N GLY A 269 -11.42 0.69 7.05
CA GLY A 269 -11.85 -0.22 5.97
C GLY A 269 -12.03 -1.66 6.44
N ILE A 270 -11.08 -2.21 7.20
CA ILE A 270 -11.17 -3.57 7.77
C ILE A 270 -12.45 -3.69 8.62
N ARG A 271 -12.64 -2.76 9.58
CA ARG A 271 -13.81 -2.78 10.46
C ARG A 271 -15.12 -2.68 9.69
N LEU A 272 -15.17 -1.80 8.69
CA LEU A 272 -16.32 -1.64 7.80
C LEU A 272 -16.65 -2.95 7.07
N GLY A 273 -15.65 -3.58 6.47
CA GLY A 273 -15.80 -4.83 5.73
C GLY A 273 -16.24 -5.99 6.62
N CYS A 274 -15.61 -6.17 7.79
CA CYS A 274 -15.97 -7.21 8.76
C CYS A 274 -17.43 -7.06 9.22
N ARG A 275 -17.84 -5.88 9.67
CA ARG A 275 -19.23 -5.62 10.10
C ARG A 275 -20.27 -5.85 9.00
N ALA A 276 -19.94 -5.43 7.77
CA ALA A 276 -20.84 -5.62 6.63
C ALA A 276 -21.04 -7.10 6.29
N LEU A 277 -19.96 -7.91 6.39
CA LEU A 277 -20.02 -9.35 6.14
C LEU A 277 -20.72 -10.12 7.28
N GLU A 278 -20.49 -9.75 8.54
CA GLU A 278 -21.24 -10.30 9.69
C GLU A 278 -22.74 -10.03 9.54
N ALA A 279 -23.12 -8.78 9.20
CA ALA A 279 -24.52 -8.44 8.94
C ALA A 279 -25.15 -9.20 7.78
N ARG A 280 -24.35 -9.61 6.78
CA ARG A 280 -24.80 -10.45 5.65
C ARG A 280 -25.07 -11.88 6.11
N VAL A 281 -24.22 -12.44 6.96
CA VAL A 281 -24.39 -13.80 7.51
C VAL A 281 -25.62 -13.87 8.41
N ALA A 282 -25.83 -12.85 9.26
CA ALA A 282 -27.00 -12.80 10.16
C ALA A 282 -28.36 -12.66 9.47
N ARG A 283 -28.39 -12.32 8.16
CA ARG A 283 -29.63 -12.19 7.35
C ARG A 283 -29.98 -13.46 6.56
N ARG A 284 -29.11 -14.45 6.54
CA ARG A 284 -29.32 -15.76 5.87
C ARG A 284 -29.87 -16.77 6.84
#